data_6d3869d161bf867033e61c95078ae3af
#
_entry.id   6d3869d161bf867033e61c95078ae3af
#
_cell.length_a   1.000
_cell.length_b   1.000
_cell.length_c   1.000
_cell.angle_alpha   90.00
_cell.angle_beta   90.00
_cell.angle_gamma   90.00
#
_symmetry.space_group_name_H-M   'P 1'
#
loop_
_entity.id
_entity.type
_entity.pdbx_description
1 polymer ?
#
loop_
_entity_poly.entity_id
_entity_poly.type
_entity_poly.pdbx_seq_one_letter_code
_entity_poly.pdbx_strand_id
1 'polypeptide(L)'
;MILGGLWHGSTWNFVIWGLIHGVALIAERLIPRGNLHPVLRWLITFHVICFAWVFFRADSFTDALDVLTAIVTSPGDDQVSSLPVLLLLAGALGTQFISKAQTEQFRQWCNQHSAITQGVMFGIGLVLIDLFGPEGVAPFIYFQF
;
A
#
# COMPACT_ATOMS: atom_id res chain seq x y z
N MET A 1 -17.40 -4.46 2.06
CA MET A 1 -16.01 -4.92 1.91
C MET A 1 -15.91 -6.35 1.39
N ILE A 2 -16.73 -7.33 1.84
CA ILE A 2 -16.70 -8.73 1.33
C ILE A 2 -16.95 -8.79 -0.19
N LEU A 3 -17.96 -8.07 -0.69
CA LEU A 3 -18.22 -7.99 -2.14
C LEU A 3 -17.04 -7.37 -2.92
N GLY A 4 -16.34 -6.41 -2.31
CA GLY A 4 -15.11 -5.86 -2.90
C GLY A 4 -14.00 -6.90 -2.97
N GLY A 5 -13.87 -7.75 -1.95
CA GLY A 5 -12.93 -8.87 -1.98
C GLY A 5 -13.24 -9.86 -3.11
N LEU A 6 -14.50 -10.27 -3.23
CA LEU A 6 -14.96 -11.17 -4.30
C LEU A 6 -14.76 -10.59 -5.71
N TRP A 7 -14.81 -9.27 -5.84
CA TRP A 7 -14.54 -8.61 -7.11
C TRP A 7 -13.06 -8.70 -7.53
N HIS A 8 -12.14 -8.82 -6.58
CA HIS A 8 -10.71 -8.97 -6.84
C HIS A 8 -10.30 -10.39 -7.25
N GLY A 9 -11.10 -11.41 -6.90
CA GLY A 9 -10.83 -12.78 -7.29
C GLY A 9 -11.72 -13.79 -6.57
N SER A 10 -11.76 -15.02 -7.10
CA SER A 10 -12.63 -16.10 -6.62
C SER A 10 -12.04 -16.90 -5.44
N THR A 11 -10.84 -16.60 -4.98
CA THR A 11 -10.20 -17.33 -3.88
C THR A 11 -10.68 -16.82 -2.51
N TRP A 12 -10.68 -17.70 -1.52
CA TRP A 12 -11.02 -17.37 -0.15
C TRP A 12 -10.13 -16.28 0.45
N ASN A 13 -8.91 -16.15 -0.03
CA ASN A 13 -7.99 -15.10 0.40
C ASN A 13 -8.56 -13.70 0.20
N PHE A 14 -9.19 -13.43 -0.94
CA PHE A 14 -9.84 -12.14 -1.20
C PHE A 14 -11.05 -11.90 -0.32
N VAL A 15 -11.81 -12.96 0.00
CA VAL A 15 -12.94 -12.87 0.94
C VAL A 15 -12.44 -12.50 2.33
N ILE A 16 -11.36 -13.14 2.80
CA ILE A 16 -10.74 -12.87 4.10
C ILE A 16 -10.18 -11.45 4.13
N TRP A 17 -9.47 -11.01 3.07
CA TRP A 17 -9.01 -9.64 2.93
C TRP A 17 -10.16 -8.63 3.06
N GLY A 18 -11.25 -8.84 2.35
CA GLY A 18 -12.45 -7.98 2.43
C GLY A 18 -13.12 -8.02 3.82
N LEU A 19 -13.12 -9.20 4.47
CA LEU A 19 -13.65 -9.37 5.82
C LEU A 19 -12.82 -8.60 6.85
N ILE A 20 -11.49 -8.68 6.81
CA ILE A 20 -10.59 -7.95 7.72
C ILE A 20 -10.86 -6.46 7.64
N HIS A 21 -10.92 -5.91 6.43
CA HIS A 21 -11.25 -4.49 6.24
C HIS A 21 -12.66 -4.13 6.72
N GLY A 22 -13.65 -5.01 6.49
CA GLY A 22 -15.01 -4.82 6.95
C GLY A 22 -15.11 -4.77 8.48
N VAL A 23 -14.45 -5.72 9.16
CA VAL A 23 -14.41 -5.79 10.63
C VAL A 23 -13.68 -4.56 11.20
N ALA A 24 -12.56 -4.17 10.61
CA ALA A 24 -11.82 -2.97 11.04
C ALA A 24 -12.68 -1.70 10.97
N LEU A 25 -13.45 -1.52 9.90
CA LEU A 25 -14.37 -0.38 9.75
C LEU A 25 -15.53 -0.43 10.76
N ILE A 26 -16.06 -1.63 11.06
CA ILE A 26 -17.10 -1.79 12.08
C ILE A 26 -16.52 -1.46 13.46
N ALA A 27 -15.33 -1.99 13.77
CA ALA A 27 -14.65 -1.72 15.02
C ALA A 27 -14.39 -0.21 15.21
N GLU A 28 -13.93 0.47 14.16
CA GLU A 28 -13.72 1.93 14.21
C GLU A 28 -15.01 2.72 14.51
N ARG A 29 -16.15 2.23 14.03
CA ARG A 29 -17.46 2.88 14.28
C ARG A 29 -18.02 2.59 15.66
N LEU A 30 -17.81 1.36 16.18
CA LEU A 30 -18.36 0.92 17.46
C LEU A 30 -17.49 1.34 18.64
N ILE A 31 -16.18 1.39 18.46
CA ILE A 31 -15.25 1.79 19.50
C ILE A 31 -15.22 3.33 19.53
N PRO A 32 -15.62 3.95 20.66
CA PRO A 32 -15.54 5.40 20.80
C PRO A 32 -14.13 5.86 20.45
N ARG A 33 -14.03 6.90 19.63
CA ARG A 33 -12.76 7.57 19.31
C ARG A 33 -12.20 8.19 20.59
N GLY A 34 -11.63 7.33 21.45
CA GLY A 34 -10.97 7.76 22.68
C GLY A 34 -9.77 8.66 22.35
N ASN A 35 -9.15 9.21 23.37
CA ASN A 35 -7.98 10.10 23.27
C ASN A 35 -6.70 9.38 22.81
N LEU A 36 -6.81 8.41 21.89
CA LEU A 36 -5.64 7.75 21.31
C LEU A 36 -4.82 8.75 20.49
N HIS A 37 -3.53 8.77 20.78
CA HIS A 37 -2.60 9.61 20.04
C HIS A 37 -2.68 9.35 18.53
N PRO A 38 -2.68 10.36 17.66
CA PRO A 38 -2.81 10.18 16.22
C PRO A 38 -1.82 9.19 15.60
N VAL A 39 -0.58 9.18 16.09
CA VAL A 39 0.46 8.23 15.65
C VAL A 39 0.06 6.78 15.96
N LEU A 40 -0.50 6.50 17.15
CA LEU A 40 -0.94 5.16 17.51
C LEU A 40 -2.10 4.70 16.62
N ARG A 41 -3.04 5.59 16.33
CA ARG A 41 -4.15 5.30 15.41
C ARG A 41 -3.64 4.97 14.02
N TRP A 42 -2.66 5.75 13.53
CA TRP A 42 -2.02 5.49 12.25
C TRP A 42 -1.30 4.14 12.24
N LEU A 43 -0.51 3.81 13.28
CA LEU A 43 0.17 2.54 13.41
C LEU A 43 -0.81 1.35 13.40
N ILE A 44 -1.90 1.43 14.15
CA ILE A 44 -2.93 0.37 14.17
C ILE A 44 -3.50 0.17 12.75
N THR A 45 -3.90 1.24 12.09
CA THR A 45 -4.46 1.17 10.74
C THR A 45 -3.44 0.58 9.76
N PHE A 46 -2.20 1.05 9.83
CA PHE A 46 -1.11 0.55 8.99
C PHE A 46 -0.91 -0.96 9.15
N HIS A 47 -0.84 -1.46 10.40
CA HIS A 47 -0.64 -2.89 10.63
C HIS A 47 -1.85 -3.74 10.22
N VAL A 48 -3.06 -3.24 10.40
CA VAL A 48 -4.28 -3.92 9.90
C VAL A 48 -4.24 -4.06 8.38
N ILE A 49 -3.83 -3.01 7.68
CA ILE A 49 -3.69 -3.03 6.22
C ILE A 49 -2.58 -4.00 5.81
N CYS A 50 -1.40 -3.94 6.42
CA CYS A 50 -0.29 -4.86 6.13
C CYS A 50 -0.70 -6.33 6.36
N PHE A 51 -1.38 -6.62 7.47
CA PHE A 51 -1.90 -7.95 7.77
C PHE A 51 -2.89 -8.43 6.70
N ALA A 52 -3.82 -7.58 6.30
CA ALA A 52 -4.78 -7.90 5.24
C ALA A 52 -4.08 -8.17 3.89
N TRP A 53 -3.02 -7.43 3.58
CA TRP A 53 -2.26 -7.59 2.34
C TRP A 53 -1.51 -8.91 2.23
N VAL A 54 -1.16 -9.57 3.34
CA VAL A 54 -0.61 -10.92 3.31
C VAL A 54 -1.58 -11.87 2.61
N PHE A 55 -2.86 -11.83 2.99
CA PHE A 55 -3.90 -12.64 2.32
C PHE A 55 -4.13 -12.22 0.87
N PHE A 56 -4.08 -10.94 0.58
CA PHE A 56 -4.26 -10.45 -0.79
C PHE A 56 -3.17 -10.95 -1.74
N ARG A 57 -1.90 -11.05 -1.25
CA ARG A 57 -0.74 -11.42 -2.08
C ARG A 57 -0.50 -12.93 -2.14
N ALA A 58 -0.91 -13.69 -1.14
CA ALA A 58 -0.68 -15.12 -1.06
C ALA A 58 -1.55 -15.89 -2.07
N ASP A 59 -0.96 -16.90 -2.70
CA ASP A 59 -1.66 -17.72 -3.70
C ASP A 59 -2.68 -18.68 -3.04
N SER A 60 -2.42 -19.10 -1.80
CA SER A 60 -3.32 -19.92 -1.01
C SER A 60 -3.44 -19.44 0.44
N PHE A 61 -4.46 -19.92 1.15
CA PHE A 61 -4.63 -19.64 2.57
C PHE A 61 -3.45 -20.19 3.40
N THR A 62 -2.92 -21.34 3.01
CA THR A 62 -1.75 -21.96 3.67
C THR A 62 -0.53 -21.06 3.52
N ASP A 63 -0.26 -20.57 2.31
CA ASP A 63 0.87 -19.67 2.05
C ASP A 63 0.75 -18.38 2.88
N ALA A 64 -0.47 -17.84 3.04
CA ALA A 64 -0.68 -16.68 3.91
C ALA A 64 -0.31 -16.98 5.36
N LEU A 65 -0.69 -18.15 5.88
CA LEU A 65 -0.32 -18.58 7.23
C LEU A 65 1.18 -18.82 7.38
N ASP A 66 1.82 -19.39 6.37
CA ASP A 66 3.26 -19.62 6.37
C ASP A 66 4.03 -18.29 6.42
N VAL A 67 3.61 -17.30 5.63
CA VAL A 67 4.17 -15.93 5.71
C VAL A 67 3.98 -15.33 7.10
N LEU A 68 2.77 -15.41 7.67
CA LEU A 68 2.51 -14.87 9.02
C LEU A 68 3.35 -15.59 10.08
N THR A 69 3.50 -16.92 9.96
CA THR A 69 4.32 -17.71 10.86
C THR A 69 5.80 -17.32 10.72
N ALA A 70 6.31 -17.18 9.50
CA ALA A 70 7.68 -16.76 9.23
C ALA A 70 8.00 -15.39 9.83
N ILE A 71 7.07 -14.42 9.74
CA ILE A 71 7.24 -13.08 10.35
C ILE A 71 7.49 -13.18 11.85
N VAL A 72 6.90 -14.16 12.54
CA VAL A 72 7.02 -14.32 14.00
C VAL A 72 8.21 -15.19 14.38
N THR A 73 8.45 -16.28 13.63
CA THR A 73 9.44 -17.32 13.99
C THR A 73 10.80 -17.12 13.38
N SER A 74 10.87 -16.47 12.25
CA SER A 74 12.11 -16.26 11.48
C SER A 74 12.26 -14.78 11.10
N PRO A 75 12.43 -13.88 12.08
CA PRO A 75 12.62 -12.48 11.79
C PRO A 75 13.94 -12.27 11.04
N GLY A 76 13.86 -12.33 9.73
CA GLY A 76 14.88 -11.79 8.83
C GLY A 76 16.21 -12.52 8.84
N ASP A 77 16.28 -13.64 8.12
CA ASP A 77 17.55 -14.04 7.55
C ASP A 77 17.60 -13.48 6.11
N ASP A 78 18.38 -12.43 5.94
CA ASP A 78 19.22 -12.17 4.81
C ASP A 78 18.78 -11.48 3.52
N GLN A 79 17.64 -11.05 3.29
CA GLN A 79 17.50 -10.20 2.09
C GLN A 79 16.70 -8.95 2.41
N VAL A 80 17.22 -8.14 3.30
CA VAL A 80 16.76 -6.76 3.42
C VAL A 80 16.75 -6.18 2.01
N SER A 81 15.58 -5.83 1.57
CA SER A 81 15.31 -5.20 0.30
C SER A 81 16.43 -4.24 -0.09
N SER A 82 16.85 -4.25 -1.34
CA SER A 82 17.92 -3.38 -1.82
C SER A 82 17.68 -1.92 -1.39
N LEU A 83 18.74 -1.17 -1.13
CA LEU A 83 18.65 0.23 -0.71
C LEU A 83 17.65 1.05 -1.54
N PRO A 84 17.57 0.93 -2.88
CA PRO A 84 16.55 1.60 -3.68
C PRO A 84 15.11 1.31 -3.24
N VAL A 85 14.79 0.05 -2.90
CA VAL A 85 13.45 -0.33 -2.43
C VAL A 85 13.14 0.31 -1.08
N LEU A 86 14.11 0.34 -0.17
CA LEU A 86 13.95 1.01 1.13
C LEU A 86 13.72 2.51 0.97
N LEU A 87 14.45 3.16 0.06
CA LEU A 87 14.28 4.58 -0.25
C LEU A 87 12.91 4.85 -0.88
N LEU A 88 12.44 4.01 -1.79
CA LEU A 88 11.09 4.12 -2.37
C LEU A 88 10.01 3.94 -1.32
N LEU A 89 10.14 2.95 -0.42
CA LEU A 89 9.21 2.74 0.70
C LEU A 89 9.21 3.94 1.65
N ALA A 90 10.38 4.43 2.03
CA ALA A 90 10.49 5.60 2.90
C ALA A 90 9.88 6.85 2.23
N GLY A 91 10.11 7.05 0.93
CA GLY A 91 9.48 8.11 0.14
C GLY A 91 7.95 7.97 0.10
N ALA A 92 7.44 6.78 -0.21
CA ALA A 92 6.00 6.50 -0.24
C ALA A 92 5.34 6.73 1.13
N LEU A 93 5.95 6.24 2.21
CA LEU A 93 5.48 6.51 3.58
C LEU A 93 5.57 8.00 3.93
N GLY A 94 6.63 8.68 3.48
CA GLY A 94 6.81 10.12 3.66
C GLY A 94 5.68 10.95 3.06
N THR A 95 5.10 10.50 1.94
CA THR A 95 3.96 11.21 1.31
C THR A 95 2.73 11.27 2.21
N GLN A 96 2.58 10.35 3.17
CA GLN A 96 1.46 10.33 4.13
C GLN A 96 1.49 11.54 5.10
N PHE A 97 2.66 12.16 5.26
CA PHE A 97 2.84 13.31 6.15
C PHE A 97 2.75 14.65 5.41
N ILE A 98 2.53 14.63 4.09
CA ILE A 98 2.34 15.85 3.31
C ILE A 98 0.99 16.49 3.70
N SER A 99 1.04 17.71 4.17
CA SER A 99 -0.16 18.46 4.55
C SER A 99 -0.94 18.94 3.30
N LYS A 100 -2.23 19.19 3.48
CA LYS A 100 -3.06 19.80 2.42
C LYS A 100 -2.51 21.13 1.92
N ALA A 101 -1.91 21.93 2.82
CA ALA A 101 -1.29 23.21 2.48
C ALA A 101 -0.08 23.01 1.54
N GLN A 102 0.77 22.04 1.82
CA GLN A 102 1.93 21.72 0.97
C GLN A 102 1.49 21.20 -0.40
N THR A 103 0.47 20.35 -0.44
CA THR A 103 -0.10 19.89 -1.71
C THR A 103 -0.65 21.04 -2.55
N GLU A 104 -1.35 21.99 -1.92
CA GLU A 104 -1.88 23.16 -2.58
C GLU A 104 -0.77 24.10 -3.08
N GLN A 105 0.27 24.33 -2.27
CA GLN A 105 1.43 25.10 -2.70
C GLN A 105 2.13 24.47 -3.91
N PHE A 106 2.31 23.16 -3.90
CA PHE A 106 2.87 22.43 -5.04
C PHE A 106 2.00 22.57 -6.29
N ARG A 107 0.68 22.42 -6.14
CA ARG A 107 -0.27 22.61 -7.24
C ARG A 107 -0.19 24.02 -7.83
N GLN A 108 -0.13 25.04 -6.98
CA GLN A 108 0.02 26.45 -7.40
C GLN A 108 1.35 26.66 -8.12
N TRP A 109 2.43 26.09 -7.60
CA TRP A 109 3.73 26.14 -8.24
C TRP A 109 3.71 25.50 -9.63
N CYS A 110 3.10 24.32 -9.79
CA CYS A 110 2.91 23.69 -11.10
C CYS A 110 2.12 24.60 -12.06
N ASN A 111 1.03 25.20 -11.59
CA ASN A 111 0.17 26.05 -12.42
C ASN A 111 0.84 27.35 -12.88
N GLN A 112 1.90 27.79 -12.24
CA GLN A 112 2.70 28.95 -12.66
C GLN A 112 3.61 28.66 -13.87
N HIS A 113 3.79 27.38 -14.21
CA HIS A 113 4.64 26.97 -15.32
C HIS A 113 3.82 26.74 -16.58
N SER A 114 4.48 26.91 -17.75
CA SER A 114 3.84 26.66 -19.04
C SER A 114 3.42 25.18 -19.19
N ALA A 115 2.44 24.90 -20.03
CA ALA A 115 2.00 23.55 -20.32
C ALA A 115 3.16 22.66 -20.86
N ILE A 116 4.08 23.26 -21.60
CA ILE A 116 5.27 22.55 -22.10
C ILE A 116 6.15 22.11 -20.91
N THR A 117 6.42 23.00 -19.96
CA THR A 117 7.22 22.69 -18.77
C THR A 117 6.54 21.60 -17.93
N GLN A 118 5.23 21.68 -17.73
CA GLN A 118 4.48 20.65 -17.01
C GLN A 118 4.56 19.30 -17.74
N GLY A 119 4.44 19.28 -19.07
CA GLY A 119 4.56 18.08 -19.89
C GLY A 119 5.96 17.45 -19.80
N VAL A 120 7.00 18.27 -19.84
CA VAL A 120 8.41 17.79 -19.67
C VAL A 120 8.61 17.19 -18.27
N MET A 121 8.14 17.85 -17.21
CA MET A 121 8.24 17.35 -15.84
C MET A 121 7.50 16.01 -15.68
N PHE A 122 6.30 15.90 -16.24
CA PHE A 122 5.54 14.66 -16.22
C PHE A 122 6.26 13.55 -17.02
N GLY A 123 6.80 13.86 -18.21
CA GLY A 123 7.57 12.92 -19.01
C GLY A 123 8.83 12.41 -18.28
N ILE A 124 9.57 13.30 -17.61
CA ILE A 124 10.70 12.91 -16.77
C ILE A 124 10.23 11.97 -15.64
N GLY A 125 9.11 12.28 -15.00
CA GLY A 125 8.52 11.39 -13.96
C GLY A 125 8.22 10.00 -14.49
N LEU A 126 7.64 9.88 -15.68
CA LEU A 126 7.35 8.58 -16.32
C LEU A 126 8.65 7.80 -16.63
N VAL A 127 9.67 8.47 -17.18
CA VAL A 127 10.98 7.84 -17.45
C VAL A 127 11.64 7.34 -16.15
N LEU A 128 11.54 8.11 -15.07
CA LEU A 128 12.05 7.66 -13.77
C LEU A 128 11.30 6.44 -13.24
N ILE A 129 9.95 6.41 -13.39
CA ILE A 129 9.17 5.23 -13.00
C ILE A 129 9.59 4.01 -13.82
N ASP A 130 9.79 4.15 -15.12
CA ASP A 130 10.24 3.07 -16.01
C ASP A 130 11.66 2.59 -15.64
N LEU A 131 12.57 3.53 -15.40
CA LEU A 131 13.96 3.22 -15.04
C LEU A 131 14.12 2.49 -13.69
N PHE A 132 13.27 2.82 -12.71
CA PHE A 132 13.26 2.19 -11.38
C PHE A 132 12.18 1.11 -11.23
N GLY A 133 11.40 0.87 -12.26
CA GLY A 133 10.40 -0.19 -12.30
C GLY A 133 11.06 -1.57 -12.34
N PRO A 134 10.37 -2.63 -11.87
CA PRO A 134 10.86 -3.99 -12.00
C PRO A 134 10.98 -4.37 -13.49
N GLU A 135 12.10 -4.98 -13.87
CA GLU A 135 12.25 -5.53 -15.22
C GLU A 135 11.27 -6.69 -15.43
N GLY A 136 10.47 -6.62 -16.47
CA GLY A 136 9.50 -7.62 -16.86
C GLY A 136 8.06 -7.17 -16.66
N VAL A 137 7.17 -7.68 -17.53
CA VAL A 137 5.73 -7.48 -17.39
C VAL A 137 5.27 -8.37 -16.24
N ALA A 138 5.10 -7.81 -15.05
CA ALA A 138 4.36 -8.51 -14.01
C ALA A 138 2.97 -8.82 -14.59
N PRO A 139 2.53 -10.10 -14.65
CA PRO A 139 1.19 -10.42 -15.11
C PRO A 139 0.21 -9.63 -14.24
N PHE A 140 -0.63 -8.86 -14.90
CA PHE A 140 -1.65 -8.08 -14.22
C PHE A 140 -2.46 -9.06 -13.35
N ILE A 141 -2.58 -8.77 -12.06
CA ILE A 141 -3.18 -9.68 -11.04
C ILE A 141 -4.53 -10.25 -11.50
N TYR A 142 -5.22 -9.57 -12.39
CA TYR A 142 -6.54 -9.96 -12.90
C TYR A 142 -6.52 -10.98 -14.08
N PHE A 143 -5.35 -11.40 -14.55
CA PHE A 143 -5.23 -12.37 -15.65
C PHE A 143 -4.88 -13.80 -15.20
N GLN A 144 -4.97 -14.11 -13.92
CA GLN A 144 -4.82 -15.49 -13.41
C GLN A 144 -6.20 -16.13 -13.21
N PHE A 145 -6.94 -16.28 -14.29
CA PHE A 145 -8.14 -17.12 -14.35
C PHE A 145 -7.88 -18.34 -15.19
#